data_8c010b3b389467cd290a394d86191e80
#
_entry.id   8c010b3b389467cd290a394d86191e80
#
_cell.length_a   1.000
_cell.length_b   1.000
_cell.length_c   1.000
_cell.angle_alpha   90.00
_cell.angle_beta   90.00
_cell.angle_gamma   90.00
#
_symmetry.space_group_name_H-M   'P 1'
#
loop_
_entity.id
_entity.type
_entity.pdbx_description
1 polymer ?
#
loop_
_entity_poly.entity_id
_entity_poly.type
_entity_poly.pdbx_seq_one_letter_code
_entity_poly.pdbx_strand_id
1 'polypeptide(L)'
;KPAKDGTVYVVGVTSSPDFPTTAGAEDEGYNGGQSDGFITRLSADGSSILQSTFIRSDSTLNDADRGLFLQVDRDGEIFVLGTSGGSIVADTNRYVGPGTNQGSYIRKYTKTLDSIHWTSTFANLSHSAFLVDNCKNIYAAGNGANGNGNFELTANAVQPSPAGFYIIVLNPEADSLIHGTFFGTAGSHVDGGTSRFDKRGAVYQATCTNGFSFPQTSNAWSGNQNG
;
A
#
# COMPACT_ATOMS: atom_id res chain seq x y z
N LYS A 1 7.68 -8.87 8.04
CA LYS A 1 8.82 -7.99 7.69
C LYS A 1 9.82 -7.97 8.85
N PRO A 2 11.05 -8.45 8.70
CA PRO A 2 12.07 -8.31 9.74
C PRO A 2 12.50 -6.85 9.90
N ALA A 3 12.72 -6.44 11.15
CA ALA A 3 13.32 -5.18 11.53
C ALA A 3 14.84 -5.34 11.78
N LYS A 4 15.56 -4.23 11.93
CA LYS A 4 17.02 -4.25 12.13
C LYS A 4 17.45 -4.89 13.46
N ASP A 5 16.59 -4.85 14.46
CA ASP A 5 16.80 -5.45 15.78
C ASP A 5 16.45 -6.95 15.83
N GLY A 6 16.13 -7.55 14.70
CA GLY A 6 15.76 -8.95 14.57
C GLY A 6 14.28 -9.25 14.84
N THR A 7 13.51 -8.31 15.39
CA THR A 7 12.07 -8.50 15.58
C THR A 7 11.33 -8.59 14.26
N VAL A 8 10.11 -9.14 14.25
CA VAL A 8 9.34 -9.37 13.04
C VAL A 8 7.99 -8.68 13.13
N TYR A 9 7.70 -7.81 12.18
CA TYR A 9 6.37 -7.24 12.01
C TYR A 9 5.52 -8.06 11.05
N VAL A 10 4.29 -8.30 11.46
CA VAL A 10 3.25 -8.97 10.67
C VAL A 10 2.09 -8.00 10.50
N VAL A 11 1.54 -7.94 9.31
CA VAL A 11 0.31 -7.22 9.00
C VAL A 11 -0.66 -8.17 8.35
N GLY A 12 -1.94 -8.00 8.58
CA GLY A 12 -2.95 -8.89 8.04
C GLY A 12 -4.37 -8.43 8.33
N VAL A 13 -5.26 -9.39 8.32
CA VAL A 13 -6.70 -9.24 8.50
C VAL A 13 -7.18 -10.29 9.48
N THR A 14 -8.08 -9.91 10.37
CA THR A 14 -8.75 -10.82 11.30
C THR A 14 -10.24 -10.51 11.41
N SER A 15 -11.04 -11.54 11.56
CA SER A 15 -12.46 -11.44 11.94
C SER A 15 -12.70 -11.85 13.41
N SER A 16 -11.61 -12.02 14.16
CA SER A 16 -11.66 -12.48 15.55
C SER A 16 -11.70 -11.28 16.49
N PRO A 17 -12.77 -11.11 17.28
CA PRO A 17 -12.85 -10.01 18.23
C PRO A 17 -11.91 -10.19 19.43
N ASP A 18 -11.38 -11.37 19.63
CA ASP A 18 -10.41 -11.74 20.67
C ASP A 18 -8.97 -11.83 20.12
N PHE A 19 -8.69 -11.25 18.95
CA PHE A 19 -7.33 -11.14 18.44
C PHE A 19 -6.43 -10.41 19.45
N PRO A 20 -5.24 -10.96 19.76
CA PRO A 20 -4.42 -10.43 20.86
C PRO A 20 -3.82 -9.06 20.50
N THR A 21 -4.20 -8.05 21.27
CA THR A 21 -3.60 -6.71 21.28
C THR A 21 -2.77 -6.49 22.55
N THR A 22 -1.97 -5.44 22.58
CA THR A 22 -1.17 -5.08 23.75
C THR A 22 -1.69 -3.80 24.39
N ALA A 23 -1.58 -3.71 25.71
CA ALA A 23 -1.98 -2.51 26.45
C ALA A 23 -1.17 -1.29 25.97
N GLY A 24 -1.87 -0.17 25.73
CA GLY A 24 -1.31 1.06 25.19
C GLY A 24 -1.07 1.06 23.69
N ALA A 25 -1.60 0.07 22.95
CA ALA A 25 -1.62 0.09 21.49
C ALA A 25 -2.54 1.20 20.97
N GLU A 26 -2.34 1.64 19.73
CA GLU A 26 -3.14 2.67 19.09
C GLU A 26 -4.63 2.29 19.08
N ASP A 27 -4.92 1.01 18.84
CA ASP A 27 -6.27 0.47 18.93
C ASP A 27 -6.25 -0.94 19.54
N GLU A 28 -6.82 -1.07 20.73
CA GLU A 28 -6.88 -2.34 21.47
C GLU A 28 -8.11 -3.18 21.18
N GLY A 29 -9.14 -2.58 20.55
CA GLY A 29 -10.46 -3.19 20.38
C GLY A 29 -10.79 -3.56 18.94
N TYR A 30 -11.50 -4.68 18.76
CA TYR A 30 -12.14 -5.02 17.50
C TYR A 30 -13.29 -4.04 17.21
N ASN A 31 -13.25 -3.37 16.06
CA ASN A 31 -14.19 -2.31 15.73
C ASN A 31 -15.47 -2.83 15.04
N GLY A 32 -15.55 -4.12 14.82
CA GLY A 32 -16.73 -4.74 14.19
C GLY A 32 -16.61 -4.86 12.67
N GLY A 33 -17.74 -5.05 12.02
CA GLY A 33 -17.75 -5.27 10.57
C GLY A 33 -17.42 -6.71 10.19
N GLN A 34 -16.94 -6.90 8.96
CA GLN A 34 -16.57 -8.22 8.46
C GLN A 34 -15.17 -8.64 8.93
N SER A 35 -14.26 -7.68 9.04
CA SER A 35 -12.88 -7.91 9.47
C SER A 35 -12.16 -6.60 9.73
N ASP A 36 -11.23 -6.61 10.68
CA ASP A 36 -10.28 -5.53 10.93
C ASP A 36 -8.87 -5.92 10.48
N GLY A 37 -8.10 -4.96 10.02
CA GLY A 37 -6.67 -5.11 9.85
C GLY A 37 -5.97 -5.23 11.20
N PHE A 38 -4.76 -5.76 11.21
CA PHE A 38 -3.90 -5.77 12.40
C PHE A 38 -2.44 -5.57 12.05
N ILE A 39 -1.67 -5.06 13.02
CA ILE A 39 -0.21 -5.06 13.01
C ILE A 39 0.26 -5.70 14.29
N THR A 40 1.16 -6.68 14.18
CA THR A 40 1.77 -7.33 15.34
C THR A 40 3.27 -7.35 15.20
N ARG A 41 4.00 -6.96 16.25
CA ARG A 41 5.44 -7.11 16.37
C ARG A 41 5.76 -8.30 17.27
N LEU A 42 6.50 -9.24 16.72
CA LEU A 42 6.94 -10.44 17.41
C LEU A 42 8.41 -10.31 17.81
N SER A 43 8.79 -11.05 18.85
CA SER A 43 10.20 -11.29 19.20
C SER A 43 10.94 -11.92 18.02
N ALA A 44 12.27 -11.85 18.03
CA ALA A 44 13.12 -12.37 16.95
C ALA A 44 12.95 -13.88 16.71
N ASP A 45 12.63 -14.63 17.74
CA ASP A 45 12.36 -16.07 17.70
C ASP A 45 10.88 -16.40 17.42
N GLY A 46 10.01 -15.37 17.32
CA GLY A 46 8.58 -15.52 17.09
C GLY A 46 7.78 -16.02 18.29
N SER A 47 8.39 -16.17 19.47
CA SER A 47 7.75 -16.80 20.64
C SER A 47 6.85 -15.87 21.44
N SER A 48 6.98 -14.54 21.26
CA SER A 48 6.26 -13.56 22.06
C SER A 48 5.73 -12.41 21.21
N ILE A 49 4.54 -11.92 21.54
CA ILE A 49 3.99 -10.67 21.04
C ILE A 49 4.61 -9.54 21.86
N LEU A 50 5.31 -8.62 21.18
CA LEU A 50 5.89 -7.44 21.81
C LEU A 50 4.93 -6.25 21.77
N GLN A 51 4.27 -6.06 20.63
CA GLN A 51 3.26 -5.03 20.40
C GLN A 51 2.24 -5.55 19.38
N SER A 52 0.98 -5.18 19.57
CA SER A 52 -0.09 -5.56 18.64
C SER A 52 -1.24 -4.57 18.72
N THR A 53 -1.74 -4.13 17.57
CA THR A 53 -2.83 -3.17 17.42
C THR A 53 -3.76 -3.60 16.30
N PHE A 54 -5.04 -3.27 16.40
CA PHE A 54 -5.93 -3.27 15.24
C PHE A 54 -5.62 -2.09 14.32
N ILE A 55 -6.11 -2.17 13.10
CA ILE A 55 -6.15 -1.09 12.12
C ILE A 55 -7.61 -0.84 11.83
N ARG A 56 -8.12 0.32 12.24
CA ARG A 56 -9.52 0.68 12.07
C ARG A 56 -9.75 1.74 11.00
N SER A 57 -10.93 1.73 10.41
CA SER A 57 -11.56 2.88 9.76
C SER A 57 -12.37 3.70 10.77
N ASP A 58 -12.78 4.90 10.37
CA ASP A 58 -13.66 5.75 11.18
C ASP A 58 -15.15 5.37 11.03
N SER A 59 -15.44 4.26 10.34
CA SER A 59 -16.79 3.80 10.07
C SER A 59 -17.23 2.74 11.08
N THR A 60 -18.47 2.86 11.53
CA THR A 60 -19.16 1.86 12.37
C THR A 60 -19.96 0.86 11.52
N LEU A 61 -19.84 0.92 10.19
CA LEU A 61 -20.55 0.08 9.26
C LEU A 61 -19.86 -1.27 9.08
N ASN A 62 -20.53 -2.18 8.42
CA ASN A 62 -20.10 -3.57 8.19
C ASN A 62 -18.94 -3.66 7.19
N ASP A 63 -17.83 -3.02 7.50
CA ASP A 63 -16.69 -2.79 6.64
C ASP A 63 -15.62 -3.87 6.80
N ALA A 64 -14.78 -4.01 5.80
CA ALA A 64 -13.61 -4.86 5.81
C ALA A 64 -12.35 -3.99 5.73
N ASP A 65 -11.69 -3.80 6.87
CA ASP A 65 -10.40 -3.14 6.91
C ASP A 65 -9.27 -4.14 6.77
N ARG A 66 -8.27 -3.81 5.97
CA ARG A 66 -7.20 -4.74 5.62
C ARG A 66 -5.84 -4.04 5.65
N GLY A 67 -4.91 -4.59 6.40
CA GLY A 67 -3.51 -4.31 6.21
C GLY A 67 -2.91 -5.31 5.20
N LEU A 68 -2.39 -4.83 4.09
CA LEU A 68 -1.92 -5.69 2.99
C LEU A 68 -0.40 -5.76 2.92
N PHE A 69 0.28 -4.64 3.07
CA PHE A 69 1.73 -4.54 2.99
C PHE A 69 2.27 -3.72 4.16
N LEU A 70 3.45 -4.09 4.61
CA LEU A 70 4.16 -3.39 5.67
C LEU A 70 5.62 -3.15 5.27
N GLN A 71 6.09 -1.93 5.52
CA GLN A 71 7.48 -1.54 5.45
C GLN A 71 7.93 -0.96 6.77
N VAL A 72 9.19 -1.19 7.10
CA VAL A 72 9.89 -0.57 8.23
C VAL A 72 10.99 0.28 7.62
N ASP A 73 10.99 1.57 7.91
CA ASP A 73 12.03 2.46 7.41
C ASP A 73 13.34 2.33 8.21
N ARG A 74 14.33 3.13 7.83
CA ARG A 74 15.65 3.09 8.49
C ARG A 74 15.65 3.54 9.95
N ASP A 75 14.63 4.31 10.36
CA ASP A 75 14.47 4.84 11.71
C ASP A 75 13.56 3.96 12.58
N GLY A 76 12.99 2.91 11.98
CA GLY A 76 12.13 1.95 12.66
C GLY A 76 10.65 2.32 12.61
N GLU A 77 10.27 3.39 11.90
CA GLU A 77 8.87 3.78 11.70
C GLU A 77 8.16 2.78 10.78
N ILE A 78 6.89 2.55 11.05
CA ILE A 78 6.10 1.51 10.40
C ILE A 78 5.18 2.17 9.37
N PHE A 79 5.23 1.70 8.15
CA PHE A 79 4.33 2.10 7.08
C PHE A 79 3.46 0.92 6.67
N VAL A 80 2.16 1.13 6.63
CA VAL A 80 1.18 0.14 6.19
C VAL A 80 0.42 0.67 4.99
N LEU A 81 0.36 -0.14 3.95
CA LEU A 81 -0.56 0.04 2.83
C LEU A 81 -1.70 -0.96 2.99
N GLY A 82 -2.92 -0.47 2.89
CA GLY A 82 -4.11 -1.30 3.03
C GLY A 82 -5.30 -0.78 2.24
N THR A 83 -6.41 -1.47 2.42
CA THR A 83 -7.71 -1.08 1.87
C THR A 83 -8.76 -1.08 2.97
N SER A 84 -9.75 -0.21 2.83
CA SER A 84 -10.91 -0.14 3.72
C SER A 84 -12.20 -0.15 2.90
N GLY A 85 -13.19 -0.87 3.37
CA GLY A 85 -14.55 -0.79 2.87
C GLY A 85 -15.32 0.40 3.45
N GLY A 86 -14.78 1.00 4.51
CA GLY A 86 -15.35 2.16 5.21
C GLY A 86 -14.69 3.49 4.87
N SER A 87 -14.86 4.44 5.76
CA SER A 87 -14.26 5.77 5.62
C SER A 87 -12.97 5.83 6.43
N ILE A 88 -11.83 5.68 5.76
CA ILE A 88 -10.56 6.13 6.32
C ILE A 88 -10.34 7.56 5.86
N VAL A 89 -10.17 8.47 6.81
CA VAL A 89 -9.95 9.89 6.55
C VAL A 89 -8.45 10.18 6.52
N ALA A 90 -8.00 10.87 5.48
CA ALA A 90 -6.64 11.38 5.44
C ALA A 90 -6.46 12.52 6.43
N ASP A 91 -5.29 12.59 7.05
CA ASP A 91 -4.95 13.72 7.92
C ASP A 91 -4.80 15.02 7.11
N THR A 92 -5.04 16.14 7.80
CA THR A 92 -4.84 17.47 7.22
C THR A 92 -3.44 17.61 6.63
N ASN A 93 -3.36 18.20 5.43
CA ASN A 93 -2.11 18.38 4.68
C ASN A 93 -1.40 17.07 4.27
N ARG A 94 -2.14 15.98 4.12
CA ARG A 94 -1.63 14.76 3.47
C ARG A 94 -2.22 14.62 2.08
N TYR A 95 -1.55 13.84 1.25
CA TYR A 95 -2.04 13.58 -0.10
C TYR A 95 -3.38 12.84 -0.03
N VAL A 96 -4.34 13.35 -0.75
CA VAL A 96 -5.62 12.72 -1.01
C VAL A 96 -5.75 12.58 -2.52
N GLY A 97 -5.82 11.36 -2.99
CA GLY A 97 -6.03 11.11 -4.42
C GLY A 97 -7.34 11.72 -4.92
N PRO A 98 -7.46 12.04 -6.21
CA PRO A 98 -8.68 12.60 -6.78
C PRO A 98 -9.86 11.62 -6.68
N GLY A 99 -11.08 12.17 -6.67
CA GLY A 99 -12.33 11.39 -6.61
C GLY A 99 -12.82 11.12 -5.18
N THR A 100 -13.97 10.47 -5.10
CA THR A 100 -14.67 10.22 -3.83
C THR A 100 -14.49 8.79 -3.29
N ASN A 101 -13.93 7.90 -4.10
CA ASN A 101 -13.75 6.49 -3.72
C ASN A 101 -12.32 6.25 -3.24
N GLN A 102 -12.06 6.58 -1.99
CA GLN A 102 -10.77 6.50 -1.32
C GLN A 102 -10.62 5.16 -0.59
N GLY A 103 -10.69 4.05 -1.33
CA GLY A 103 -10.64 2.72 -0.72
C GLY A 103 -9.23 2.24 -0.34
N SER A 104 -8.15 2.92 -0.78
CA SER A 104 -6.77 2.61 -0.40
C SER A 104 -6.23 3.63 0.57
N TYR A 105 -5.40 3.18 1.51
CA TYR A 105 -4.72 4.07 2.47
C TYR A 105 -3.26 3.69 2.66
N ILE A 106 -2.47 4.70 3.04
CA ILE A 106 -1.15 4.53 3.62
C ILE A 106 -1.16 5.18 5.00
N ARG A 107 -0.80 4.42 6.02
CA ARG A 107 -0.62 4.91 7.40
C ARG A 107 0.80 4.75 7.85
N LYS A 108 1.31 5.77 8.53
CA LYS A 108 2.57 5.72 9.22
C LYS A 108 2.33 5.65 10.72
N TYR A 109 2.88 4.62 11.36
CA TYR A 109 2.81 4.40 12.81
C TYR A 109 4.16 4.63 13.45
N THR A 110 4.12 4.93 14.74
CA THR A 110 5.29 4.85 15.62
C THR A 110 5.83 3.42 15.64
N LYS A 111 7.11 3.26 15.93
CA LYS A 111 7.76 1.94 16.10
C LYS A 111 7.16 1.11 17.24
N THR A 112 6.45 1.76 18.18
CA THR A 112 5.79 1.16 19.35
C THR A 112 4.32 0.83 19.08
N LEU A 113 3.77 1.18 17.92
CA LEU A 113 2.37 0.95 17.52
C LEU A 113 1.35 1.56 18.50
N ASP A 114 1.75 2.60 19.23
CA ASP A 114 0.91 3.31 20.18
C ASP A 114 0.23 4.54 19.60
N SER A 115 0.62 4.94 18.40
CA SER A 115 0.00 6.07 17.71
C SER A 115 0.26 6.08 16.20
N ILE A 116 -0.63 6.76 15.47
CA ILE A 116 -0.52 7.05 14.04
C ILE A 116 0.14 8.42 13.90
N HIS A 117 1.19 8.50 13.07
CA HIS A 117 1.78 9.79 12.70
C HIS A 117 0.92 10.52 11.68
N TRP A 118 0.44 9.79 10.67
CA TRP A 118 -0.44 10.30 9.63
C TRP A 118 -1.07 9.21 8.78
N THR A 119 -2.15 9.60 8.10
CA THR A 119 -2.88 8.80 7.12
C THR A 119 -3.00 9.58 5.80
N SER A 120 -2.74 8.92 4.68
CA SER A 120 -2.98 9.39 3.32
C SER A 120 -3.91 8.40 2.62
N THR A 121 -4.77 8.88 1.72
CA THR A 121 -5.77 8.05 1.04
C THR A 121 -5.76 8.28 -0.46
N PHE A 122 -6.12 7.26 -1.22
CA PHE A 122 -6.26 7.35 -2.66
C PHE A 122 -7.22 6.29 -3.19
N ALA A 123 -7.51 6.35 -4.48
CA ALA A 123 -8.47 5.45 -5.11
C ALA A 123 -8.09 3.98 -4.93
N ASN A 124 -9.12 3.13 -4.80
CA ASN A 124 -8.93 1.71 -4.52
C ASN A 124 -8.20 1.01 -5.67
N LEU A 125 -7.16 0.26 -5.31
CA LEU A 125 -6.38 -0.61 -6.18
C LEU A 125 -6.28 -2.02 -5.59
N SER A 126 -6.20 -3.01 -6.44
CA SER A 126 -5.69 -4.32 -6.06
C SER A 126 -4.16 -4.25 -6.00
N HIS A 127 -3.64 -3.99 -4.81
CA HIS A 127 -2.22 -3.71 -4.61
C HIS A 127 -1.34 -4.92 -4.90
N SER A 128 -0.20 -4.67 -5.56
CA SER A 128 0.79 -5.68 -5.92
C SER A 128 2.20 -5.39 -5.39
N ALA A 129 2.48 -4.14 -5.02
CA ALA A 129 3.77 -3.75 -4.48
C ALA A 129 3.68 -2.54 -3.54
N PHE A 130 4.58 -2.52 -2.56
CA PHE A 130 4.76 -1.43 -1.61
C PHE A 130 6.21 -1.35 -1.15
N LEU A 131 6.78 -0.15 -1.17
CA LEU A 131 8.13 0.11 -0.66
C LEU A 131 8.23 1.51 -0.06
N VAL A 132 9.06 1.64 0.96
CA VAL A 132 9.66 2.92 1.40
C VAL A 132 11.15 2.84 1.09
N ASP A 133 11.65 3.78 0.27
CA ASP A 133 13.02 3.80 -0.18
C ASP A 133 13.99 4.39 0.86
N ASN A 134 15.27 4.50 0.51
CA ASN A 134 16.29 5.05 1.41
C ASN A 134 16.14 6.57 1.66
N CYS A 135 15.45 7.28 0.77
CA CYS A 135 15.10 8.69 0.91
C CYS A 135 13.74 8.87 1.61
N LYS A 136 13.10 7.76 2.00
CA LYS A 136 11.76 7.66 2.59
C LYS A 136 10.62 7.98 1.64
N ASN A 137 10.87 8.08 0.32
CA ASN A 137 9.77 8.16 -0.64
C ASN A 137 8.96 6.87 -0.60
N ILE A 138 7.67 7.00 -0.81
CA ILE A 138 6.69 5.95 -0.63
C ILE A 138 6.15 5.53 -1.99
N TYR A 139 6.32 4.26 -2.32
CA TYR A 139 5.94 3.66 -3.60
C TYR A 139 4.82 2.66 -3.38
N ALA A 140 3.75 2.80 -4.13
CA ALA A 140 2.70 1.80 -4.20
C ALA A 140 2.31 1.53 -5.66
N ALA A 141 1.93 0.30 -5.95
CA ALA A 141 1.40 -0.07 -7.26
C ALA A 141 0.28 -1.09 -7.10
N GLY A 142 -0.62 -1.08 -8.06
CA GLY A 142 -1.71 -2.04 -8.11
C GLY A 142 -2.45 -2.00 -9.44
N ASN A 143 -3.30 -2.99 -9.66
CA ASN A 143 -4.20 -3.06 -10.80
C ASN A 143 -5.62 -2.61 -10.40
N GLY A 144 -6.49 -2.44 -11.40
CA GLY A 144 -7.85 -1.95 -11.21
C GLY A 144 -8.05 -0.48 -11.60
N ALA A 145 -7.02 0.16 -12.15
CA ALA A 145 -7.05 1.57 -12.56
C ALA A 145 -7.81 1.81 -13.89
N ASN A 146 -8.47 0.81 -14.43
CA ASN A 146 -9.14 0.85 -15.74
C ASN A 146 -10.20 1.95 -15.82
N GLY A 147 -9.84 3.10 -16.36
CA GLY A 147 -10.79 4.11 -16.83
C GLY A 147 -11.50 4.96 -15.79
N ASN A 148 -11.17 4.85 -14.51
CA ASN A 148 -11.97 5.50 -13.46
C ASN A 148 -11.67 6.98 -13.23
N GLY A 149 -10.73 7.60 -13.94
CA GLY A 149 -10.42 9.04 -13.81
C GLY A 149 -9.98 9.52 -12.41
N ASN A 150 -9.83 8.60 -11.46
CA ASN A 150 -9.57 8.88 -10.05
C ASN A 150 -8.09 8.77 -9.69
N PHE A 151 -7.21 8.86 -10.69
CA PHE A 151 -5.77 8.77 -10.52
C PHE A 151 -5.08 10.00 -11.08
N GLU A 152 -4.31 10.65 -10.23
CA GLU A 152 -3.56 11.85 -10.61
C GLU A 152 -2.30 11.45 -11.38
N LEU A 153 -2.06 12.12 -12.48
CA LEU A 153 -0.88 11.92 -13.31
C LEU A 153 0.08 13.10 -13.17
N THR A 154 1.35 12.80 -13.10
CA THR A 154 2.38 13.83 -13.18
C THR A 154 2.74 14.13 -14.64
N ALA A 155 3.30 15.31 -14.90
CA ALA A 155 3.68 15.75 -16.25
C ALA A 155 4.68 14.80 -16.94
N ASN A 156 5.44 14.04 -16.15
CA ASN A 156 6.41 13.05 -16.61
C ASN A 156 5.87 11.61 -16.53
N ALA A 157 4.55 11.42 -16.55
CA ALA A 157 3.95 10.10 -16.57
C ALA A 157 4.46 9.29 -17.76
N VAL A 158 4.85 8.03 -17.50
CA VAL A 158 5.31 7.09 -18.54
C VAL A 158 4.18 6.78 -19.51
N GLN A 159 2.97 6.62 -18.98
CA GLN A 159 1.77 6.38 -19.76
C GLN A 159 0.63 7.26 -19.23
N PRO A 160 0.22 8.29 -20.01
CA PRO A 160 -0.84 9.20 -19.59
C PRO A 160 -2.25 8.66 -19.84
N SER A 161 -2.39 7.58 -20.61
CA SER A 161 -3.68 6.97 -20.88
C SER A 161 -4.01 5.88 -19.86
N PRO A 162 -5.27 5.77 -19.42
CA PRO A 162 -5.69 4.73 -18.48
C PRO A 162 -5.28 3.33 -18.93
N ALA A 163 -4.76 2.55 -17.99
CA ALA A 163 -4.28 1.19 -18.19
C ALA A 163 -4.61 0.32 -16.97
N GLY A 164 -4.28 -0.98 -17.04
CA GLY A 164 -4.56 -1.93 -15.96
C GLY A 164 -3.87 -1.59 -14.65
N PHE A 165 -2.64 -1.05 -14.70
CA PHE A 165 -1.87 -0.67 -13.53
C PHE A 165 -1.78 0.83 -13.33
N TYR A 166 -1.66 1.21 -12.05
CA TYR A 166 -1.25 2.54 -11.64
C TYR A 166 -0.10 2.45 -10.64
N ILE A 167 0.87 3.32 -10.79
CA ILE A 167 2.02 3.48 -9.90
C ILE A 167 1.96 4.87 -9.31
N ILE A 168 2.04 4.94 -7.98
CA ILE A 168 2.07 6.18 -7.22
C ILE A 168 3.37 6.26 -6.41
N VAL A 169 4.00 7.43 -6.41
CA VAL A 169 5.14 7.76 -5.57
C VAL A 169 4.84 9.04 -4.81
N LEU A 170 4.81 8.95 -3.49
CA LEU A 170 4.65 10.09 -2.60
C LEU A 170 5.99 10.46 -1.96
N ASN A 171 6.12 11.72 -1.56
CA ASN A 171 7.25 12.17 -0.77
C ASN A 171 7.23 11.56 0.66
N PRO A 172 8.29 11.73 1.47
CA PRO A 172 8.40 11.10 2.79
C PRO A 172 7.28 11.43 3.78
N GLU A 173 6.69 12.60 3.66
CA GLU A 173 5.59 13.04 4.53
C GLU A 173 4.21 12.74 3.94
N ALA A 174 4.15 12.12 2.77
CA ALA A 174 2.92 11.82 2.04
C ALA A 174 1.99 13.05 1.87
N ASP A 175 2.56 14.23 1.68
CA ASP A 175 1.82 15.46 1.44
C ASP A 175 1.80 15.86 -0.04
N SER A 176 2.67 15.25 -0.86
CA SER A 176 2.77 15.55 -2.28
C SER A 176 3.06 14.32 -3.14
N LEU A 177 2.45 14.34 -4.34
CA LEU A 177 2.68 13.36 -5.39
C LEU A 177 3.98 13.69 -6.14
N ILE A 178 4.98 12.79 -6.04
CA ILE A 178 6.23 12.89 -6.81
C ILE A 178 6.04 12.34 -8.21
N HIS A 179 5.37 11.18 -8.32
CA HIS A 179 5.14 10.53 -9.60
C HIS A 179 3.83 9.74 -9.58
N GLY A 180 3.01 9.96 -10.60
CA GLY A 180 1.79 9.20 -10.85
C GLY A 180 1.73 8.82 -12.31
N THR A 181 1.60 7.53 -12.62
CA THR A 181 1.56 7.03 -13.99
C THR A 181 0.72 5.78 -14.10
N PHE A 182 0.00 5.64 -15.21
CA PHE A 182 -0.49 4.34 -15.62
C PHE A 182 0.62 3.50 -16.23
N PHE A 183 0.39 2.20 -16.31
CA PHE A 183 1.29 1.26 -16.96
C PHE A 183 0.55 0.02 -17.47
N GLY A 184 0.92 -0.45 -18.67
CA GLY A 184 0.38 -1.67 -19.26
C GLY A 184 -0.79 -1.45 -20.20
N THR A 185 -1.69 -2.42 -20.28
CA THR A 185 -2.91 -2.39 -21.09
C THR A 185 -4.12 -2.64 -20.21
N ALA A 186 -5.33 -2.33 -20.71
CA ALA A 186 -6.57 -2.75 -20.07
C ALA A 186 -6.56 -4.29 -19.92
N GLY A 187 -6.78 -4.80 -18.73
CA GLY A 187 -6.68 -6.24 -18.44
C GLY A 187 -5.29 -6.74 -18.05
N SER A 188 -4.26 -5.89 -18.09
CA SER A 188 -2.98 -6.25 -17.48
C SER A 188 -3.15 -6.49 -15.99
N HIS A 189 -2.61 -7.60 -15.50
CA HIS A 189 -2.66 -7.98 -14.09
C HIS A 189 -1.34 -8.58 -13.63
N VAL A 190 -1.17 -8.70 -12.33
CA VAL A 190 -0.01 -9.33 -11.71
C VAL A 190 -0.47 -10.58 -10.97
N ASP A 191 0.15 -11.69 -11.30
CA ASP A 191 -0.02 -12.93 -10.56
C ASP A 191 1.10 -13.06 -9.52
N GLY A 192 0.73 -13.00 -8.25
CA GLY A 192 1.55 -13.43 -7.15
C GLY A 192 2.91 -12.73 -6.96
N GLY A 193 2.92 -11.41 -6.78
CA GLY A 193 4.09 -10.74 -6.22
C GLY A 193 5.27 -10.53 -7.17
N THR A 194 5.01 -10.34 -8.44
CA THR A 194 6.00 -10.05 -9.49
C THR A 194 6.42 -8.58 -9.56
N SER A 195 5.80 -7.70 -8.79
CA SER A 195 6.23 -6.32 -8.66
C SER A 195 7.35 -6.20 -7.63
N ARG A 196 8.39 -5.46 -7.97
CA ARG A 196 9.51 -5.16 -7.07
C ARG A 196 9.89 -3.70 -7.19
N PHE A 197 10.11 -3.09 -6.05
CA PHE A 197 10.71 -1.76 -5.95
C PHE A 197 12.10 -1.90 -5.34
N ASP A 198 13.06 -1.24 -5.94
CA ASP A 198 14.42 -1.14 -5.40
C ASP A 198 14.47 0.03 -4.41
N LYS A 199 15.17 -0.14 -3.29
CA LYS A 199 15.36 0.92 -2.28
C LYS A 199 16.08 2.18 -2.79
N ARG A 200 16.58 2.16 -4.02
CA ARG A 200 17.15 3.30 -4.74
C ARG A 200 16.15 3.98 -5.69
N GLY A 201 14.88 3.56 -5.66
CA GLY A 201 13.80 4.18 -6.42
C GLY A 201 13.54 3.57 -7.80
N ALA A 202 14.17 2.45 -8.16
CA ALA A 202 13.84 1.75 -9.39
C ALA A 202 12.60 0.87 -9.21
N VAL A 203 11.71 0.90 -10.20
CA VAL A 203 10.50 0.08 -10.25
C VAL A 203 10.67 -1.04 -11.27
N TYR A 204 10.51 -2.27 -10.84
CA TYR A 204 10.50 -3.46 -11.69
C TYR A 204 9.10 -4.06 -11.67
N GLN A 205 8.42 -4.05 -12.80
CA GLN A 205 7.06 -4.55 -12.92
C GLN A 205 7.00 -5.64 -13.98
N ALA A 206 6.67 -6.87 -13.57
CA ALA A 206 6.25 -7.91 -14.48
C ALA A 206 4.72 -8.01 -14.47
N THR A 207 4.13 -8.25 -15.61
CA THR A 207 2.67 -8.28 -15.76
C THR A 207 2.26 -9.25 -16.88
N CYS A 208 1.16 -9.94 -16.69
CA CYS A 208 0.45 -10.61 -17.76
C CYS A 208 -0.35 -9.57 -18.55
N THR A 209 -0.39 -9.67 -19.84
CA THR A 209 -1.17 -8.78 -20.70
C THR A 209 -1.73 -9.52 -21.91
N ASN A 210 -2.96 -9.20 -22.26
CA ASN A 210 -3.61 -9.69 -23.48
C ASN A 210 -3.54 -8.67 -24.62
N GLY A 211 -2.94 -7.50 -24.37
CA GLY A 211 -2.93 -6.39 -25.32
C GLY A 211 -1.67 -6.35 -26.18
N PHE A 212 -1.82 -6.04 -27.46
CA PHE A 212 -0.71 -5.91 -28.42
C PHE A 212 0.06 -4.59 -28.27
N SER A 213 -0.35 -3.68 -27.38
CA SER A 213 0.20 -2.32 -27.24
C SER A 213 0.93 -2.13 -25.90
N PHE A 214 1.60 -3.15 -25.40
CA PHE A 214 2.38 -3.00 -24.16
C PHE A 214 3.54 -2.01 -24.38
N PRO A 215 3.78 -1.06 -23.46
CA PRO A 215 4.86 -0.09 -23.60
C PRO A 215 6.23 -0.77 -23.73
N GLN A 216 6.99 -0.41 -24.77
CA GLN A 216 8.30 -0.98 -25.03
C GLN A 216 9.28 0.12 -25.37
N THR A 217 10.56 -0.08 -25.01
CA THR A 217 11.65 0.77 -25.44
C THR A 217 12.26 0.24 -26.75
N SER A 218 12.93 1.08 -27.50
CA SER A 218 13.57 0.72 -28.77
C SER A 218 14.66 -0.36 -28.66
N ASN A 219 15.19 -0.55 -27.46
CA ASN A 219 16.21 -1.57 -27.13
C ASN A 219 15.65 -2.74 -26.30
N ALA A 220 14.36 -2.94 -26.32
CA ALA A 220 13.75 -4.08 -25.64
C ALA A 220 14.29 -5.41 -26.20
N TRP A 221 14.47 -6.42 -25.32
CA TRP A 221 14.90 -7.78 -25.71
C TRP A 221 13.99 -8.38 -26.79
N SER A 222 12.69 -8.17 -26.69
CA SER A 222 11.71 -8.58 -27.70
C SER A 222 10.75 -7.43 -27.95
N GLY A 223 10.65 -7.01 -29.19
CA GLY A 223 9.69 -6.03 -29.66
C GLY A 223 8.35 -6.65 -30.10
N ASN A 224 8.22 -7.96 -30.08
CA ASN A 224 7.02 -8.66 -30.50
C ASN A 224 6.39 -9.42 -29.33
N GLN A 225 5.11 -9.28 -29.21
CA GLN A 225 4.30 -10.12 -28.34
C GLN A 225 4.12 -11.47 -29.08
N ASN A 226 4.78 -12.49 -28.58
CA ASN A 226 4.57 -13.85 -29.06
C ASN A 226 3.41 -14.44 -28.26
N GLY A 227 2.24 -14.54 -28.90
CA GLY A 227 1.04 -15.21 -28.37
C GLY A 227 1.21 -16.72 -28.33
#